data_f5fd7f3485870832db2aebad6589ad16
#
_entry.id   f5fd7f3485870832db2aebad6589ad16
#
_cell.length_a   1.000
_cell.length_b   1.000
_cell.length_c   1.000
_cell.angle_alpha   90.00
_cell.angle_beta   90.00
_cell.angle_gamma   90.00
#
_symmetry.space_group_name_H-M   'P 1'
#
loop_
_entity.id
_entity.type
_entity.pdbx_description
1 polymer ?
#
loop_
_entity_poly.entity_id
_entity_poly.type
_entity_poly.pdbx_seq_one_letter_code
_entity_poly.pdbx_strand_id
1 'polypeptide(L)'
;VTTHKNIYIALAAAQTEMGPVVKGAVNPHFRSRYADLADVMQVALPALNKHGIAAWHSTTSADGATIMRTTLSHGESDTHINCDVPLIVAKNDMQGMKSATTYAKRIGIESLTGIAPEDDDGNAASKAPPKQEQRQQKPQEPDAEATQKAKEYLDAADSLDDLKERWGRIPKPVAASAEVIAAKDAAKERLSQPIIDDEIPY
;
A
#
# COMPACT_ATOMS: atom_id res chain seq x y z
N VAL A 1 -5.81 -14.06 -36.44
CA VAL A 1 -4.69 -14.60 -35.66
C VAL A 1 -3.57 -14.94 -36.61
N THR A 2 -2.37 -14.47 -36.34
CA THR A 2 -1.20 -14.79 -37.14
C THR A 2 -0.62 -16.13 -36.69
N THR A 3 -0.38 -17.05 -37.62
CA THR A 3 0.17 -18.37 -37.34
C THR A 3 1.66 -18.30 -37.02
N HIS A 4 2.05 -18.86 -35.86
CA HIS A 4 3.42 -18.90 -35.39
C HIS A 4 3.86 -20.33 -35.03
N LYS A 5 5.12 -20.65 -35.28
CA LYS A 5 5.66 -22.00 -35.03
C LYS A 5 5.75 -22.36 -33.55
N ASN A 6 5.95 -21.37 -32.66
CA ASN A 6 6.01 -21.53 -31.22
C ASN A 6 5.79 -20.19 -30.49
N ILE A 7 5.66 -20.25 -29.16
CA ILE A 7 5.42 -19.07 -28.35
C ILE A 7 6.53 -18.01 -28.42
N TYR A 8 7.78 -18.40 -28.62
CA TYR A 8 8.91 -17.46 -28.69
C TYR A 8 8.83 -16.57 -29.91
N ILE A 9 8.48 -17.15 -31.08
CA ILE A 9 8.29 -16.39 -32.31
C ILE A 9 7.02 -15.53 -32.22
N ALA A 10 5.94 -16.08 -31.64
CA ALA A 10 4.70 -15.36 -31.42
C ALA A 10 4.90 -14.16 -30.47
N LEU A 11 5.63 -14.37 -29.38
CA LEU A 11 5.92 -13.31 -28.41
C LEU A 11 6.82 -12.22 -29.02
N ALA A 12 7.87 -12.60 -29.75
CA ALA A 12 8.73 -11.63 -30.41
C ALA A 12 7.94 -10.76 -31.41
N ALA A 13 7.00 -11.35 -32.14
CA ALA A 13 6.10 -10.60 -33.02
C ALA A 13 5.16 -9.68 -32.25
N ALA A 14 4.56 -10.17 -31.16
CA ALA A 14 3.68 -9.36 -30.28
C ALA A 14 4.41 -8.16 -29.67
N GLN A 15 5.66 -8.35 -29.24
CA GLN A 15 6.48 -7.28 -28.67
C GLN A 15 6.71 -6.10 -29.63
N THR A 16 6.75 -6.32 -30.94
CA THR A 16 6.89 -5.24 -31.92
C THR A 16 5.67 -4.33 -32.00
N GLU A 17 4.54 -4.80 -31.50
CA GLU A 17 3.26 -4.08 -31.50
C GLU A 17 2.92 -3.45 -30.13
N MET A 18 3.68 -3.80 -29.08
CA MET A 18 3.52 -3.23 -27.75
C MET A 18 4.15 -1.83 -27.72
N GLY A 19 3.30 -0.82 -27.57
CA GLY A 19 3.74 0.56 -27.41
C GLY A 19 4.13 0.88 -25.96
N PRO A 20 4.51 2.13 -25.68
CA PRO A 20 4.79 2.59 -24.33
C PRO A 20 3.53 2.54 -23.45
N VAL A 21 3.71 2.19 -22.18
CA VAL A 21 2.61 2.19 -21.22
C VAL A 21 2.38 3.62 -20.72
N VAL A 22 1.20 4.17 -20.98
CA VAL A 22 0.80 5.49 -20.49
C VAL A 22 0.38 5.38 -19.03
N LYS A 23 0.98 6.20 -18.16
CA LYS A 23 0.68 6.23 -16.73
C LYS A 23 -0.69 6.85 -16.45
N GLY A 24 -1.70 6.03 -16.17
CA GLY A 24 -3.05 6.44 -15.83
C GLY A 24 -3.25 6.72 -14.34
N ALA A 25 -2.59 5.97 -13.47
CA ALA A 25 -2.79 6.03 -12.03
C ALA A 25 -1.95 7.11 -11.34
N VAL A 26 -2.55 7.80 -10.35
CA VAL A 26 -1.87 8.79 -9.50
C VAL A 26 -1.70 8.21 -8.10
N ASN A 27 -0.47 8.18 -7.60
CA ASN A 27 -0.20 7.82 -6.20
C ASN A 27 -0.51 9.01 -5.30
N PRO A 28 -1.55 8.95 -4.44
CA PRO A 28 -1.94 10.08 -3.60
C PRO A 28 -0.90 10.44 -2.53
N HIS A 29 -0.03 9.49 -2.14
CA HIS A 29 1.01 9.72 -1.13
C HIS A 29 2.26 10.40 -1.71
N PHE A 30 2.65 10.07 -2.93
CA PHE A 30 3.88 10.59 -3.54
C PHE A 30 3.63 11.59 -4.67
N ARG A 31 2.36 11.86 -5.02
CA ARG A 31 1.95 12.71 -6.15
C ARG A 31 2.63 12.35 -7.48
N SER A 32 3.13 11.11 -7.57
CA SER A 32 3.74 10.55 -8.79
C SER A 32 2.70 9.76 -9.59
N ARG A 33 2.83 9.78 -10.91
CA ARG A 33 2.06 8.90 -11.78
C ARG A 33 2.82 7.59 -11.93
N TYR A 34 2.11 6.48 -11.94
CA TYR A 34 2.67 5.15 -12.20
C TYR A 34 1.72 4.38 -13.11
N ALA A 35 2.28 3.42 -13.85
CA ALA A 35 1.49 2.48 -14.60
C ALA A 35 0.95 1.41 -13.65
N ASP A 36 -0.36 1.23 -13.60
CA ASP A 36 -0.96 0.15 -12.84
C ASP A 36 -1.09 -1.14 -13.68
N LEU A 37 -1.63 -2.20 -13.10
CA LEU A 37 -1.83 -3.46 -13.81
C LEU A 37 -2.75 -3.29 -15.04
N ALA A 38 -3.77 -2.42 -14.95
CA ALA A 38 -4.70 -2.20 -16.05
C ALA A 38 -4.02 -1.51 -17.23
N ASP A 39 -3.17 -0.51 -16.96
CA ASP A 39 -2.39 0.19 -17.97
C ASP A 39 -1.48 -0.78 -18.75
N VAL A 40 -0.77 -1.66 -18.02
CA VAL A 40 0.10 -2.69 -18.64
C VAL A 40 -0.72 -3.69 -19.46
N MET A 41 -1.85 -4.16 -18.94
CA MET A 41 -2.70 -5.13 -19.61
C MET A 41 -3.37 -4.54 -20.87
N GLN A 42 -3.69 -3.23 -20.90
CA GLN A 42 -4.21 -2.55 -22.09
C GLN A 42 -3.23 -2.56 -23.26
N VAL A 43 -1.93 -2.52 -22.99
CA VAL A 43 -0.89 -2.60 -24.02
C VAL A 43 -0.58 -4.05 -24.38
N ALA A 44 -0.44 -4.93 -23.39
CA ALA A 44 0.01 -6.30 -23.59
C ALA A 44 -1.04 -7.19 -24.26
N LEU A 45 -2.29 -7.21 -23.75
CA LEU A 45 -3.30 -8.18 -24.19
C LEU A 45 -3.67 -8.09 -25.68
N PRO A 46 -3.92 -6.90 -26.26
CA PRO A 46 -4.25 -6.82 -27.68
C PRO A 46 -3.15 -7.40 -28.57
N ALA A 47 -1.89 -7.08 -28.28
CA ALA A 47 -0.74 -7.59 -29.03
C ALA A 47 -0.57 -9.11 -28.84
N LEU A 48 -0.62 -9.61 -27.61
CA LEU A 48 -0.52 -11.04 -27.32
C LEU A 48 -1.63 -11.84 -28.03
N ASN A 49 -2.89 -11.42 -27.87
CA ASN A 49 -4.05 -12.12 -28.43
C ASN A 49 -4.04 -12.14 -29.96
N LYS A 50 -3.55 -11.08 -30.63
CA LYS A 50 -3.41 -11.02 -32.09
C LYS A 50 -2.48 -12.12 -32.57
N HIS A 51 -1.46 -12.47 -31.82
CA HIS A 51 -0.48 -13.50 -32.12
C HIS A 51 -0.80 -14.87 -31.49
N GLY A 52 -2.05 -15.09 -31.05
CA GLY A 52 -2.52 -16.37 -30.50
C GLY A 52 -2.00 -16.72 -29.12
N ILE A 53 -1.52 -15.71 -28.36
CA ILE A 53 -1.01 -15.89 -27.01
C ILE A 53 -2.08 -15.47 -26.00
N ALA A 54 -2.50 -16.41 -25.15
CA ALA A 54 -3.34 -16.14 -23.98
C ALA A 54 -2.45 -15.88 -22.75
N ALA A 55 -2.87 -14.94 -21.91
CA ALA A 55 -2.21 -14.64 -20.64
C ALA A 55 -3.18 -14.86 -19.48
N TRP A 56 -2.73 -15.57 -18.45
CA TRP A 56 -3.51 -15.73 -17.20
C TRP A 56 -2.60 -15.82 -15.97
N HIS A 57 -3.24 -15.72 -14.81
CA HIS A 57 -2.54 -15.77 -13.54
C HIS A 57 -3.19 -16.81 -12.63
N SER A 58 -2.37 -17.57 -11.91
CA SER A 58 -2.80 -18.54 -10.92
C SER A 58 -1.92 -18.47 -9.68
N THR A 59 -2.50 -18.83 -8.53
CA THR A 59 -1.74 -19.01 -7.28
C THR A 59 -1.27 -20.45 -7.20
N THR A 60 -0.01 -20.64 -6.84
CA THR A 60 0.59 -21.96 -6.57
C THR A 60 1.44 -21.88 -5.30
N SER A 61 1.94 -23.02 -4.83
CA SER A 61 2.85 -23.08 -3.69
C SER A 61 4.13 -23.79 -4.10
N ALA A 62 5.27 -23.23 -3.74
CA ALA A 62 6.57 -23.88 -3.88
C ALA A 62 7.40 -23.56 -2.64
N ASP A 63 8.09 -24.57 -2.09
CA ASP A 63 8.96 -24.47 -0.92
C ASP A 63 8.32 -23.77 0.29
N GLY A 64 7.00 -24.00 0.49
CA GLY A 64 6.24 -23.39 1.58
C GLY A 64 5.83 -21.93 1.35
N ALA A 65 6.19 -21.32 0.23
CA ALA A 65 5.80 -19.98 -0.14
C ALA A 65 4.59 -19.99 -1.09
N THR A 66 3.69 -19.00 -0.95
CA THR A 66 2.64 -18.77 -1.93
C THR A 66 3.21 -17.94 -3.09
N ILE A 67 2.97 -18.41 -4.31
CA ILE A 67 3.52 -17.83 -5.53
C ILE A 67 2.37 -17.42 -6.46
N MET A 68 2.48 -16.26 -7.08
CA MET A 68 1.68 -15.87 -8.24
C MET A 68 2.41 -16.30 -9.49
N ARG A 69 1.85 -17.23 -10.23
CA ARG A 69 2.33 -17.64 -11.53
C ARG A 69 1.59 -16.88 -12.61
N THR A 70 2.35 -16.18 -13.46
CA THR A 70 1.86 -15.64 -14.73
C THR A 70 2.26 -16.60 -15.85
N THR A 71 1.29 -17.01 -16.66
CA THR A 71 1.51 -17.91 -17.80
C THR A 71 1.11 -17.23 -19.08
N LEU A 72 1.99 -17.28 -20.08
CA LEU A 72 1.66 -17.02 -21.48
C LEU A 72 1.62 -18.36 -22.21
N SER A 73 0.53 -18.62 -22.92
CA SER A 73 0.35 -19.86 -23.70
C SER A 73 0.01 -19.55 -25.14
N HIS A 74 0.67 -20.22 -26.06
CA HIS A 74 0.36 -20.15 -27.46
C HIS A 74 -0.44 -21.37 -27.87
N GLY A 75 -1.73 -21.16 -28.18
CA GLY A 75 -2.67 -22.26 -28.39
C GLY A 75 -2.38 -23.14 -29.60
N GLU A 76 -1.81 -22.57 -30.65
CA GLU A 76 -1.56 -23.29 -31.90
C GLU A 76 -0.38 -24.27 -31.78
N SER A 77 0.67 -23.93 -31.03
CA SER A 77 1.85 -24.77 -30.83
C SER A 77 1.89 -25.55 -29.53
N ASP A 78 0.87 -25.37 -28.68
CA ASP A 78 0.81 -25.94 -27.33
C ASP A 78 2.07 -25.67 -26.48
N THR A 79 2.68 -24.50 -26.70
CA THR A 79 3.86 -24.06 -25.93
C THR A 79 3.48 -22.95 -24.95
N HIS A 80 4.15 -22.91 -23.80
CA HIS A 80 3.92 -21.90 -22.80
C HIS A 80 5.21 -21.49 -22.09
N ILE A 81 5.20 -20.31 -21.49
CA ILE A 81 6.24 -19.78 -20.62
C ILE A 81 5.61 -19.23 -19.34
N ASN A 82 6.35 -19.30 -18.25
CA ASN A 82 5.87 -18.88 -16.93
C ASN A 82 6.84 -17.88 -16.28
N CYS A 83 6.27 -16.99 -15.45
CA CYS A 83 6.99 -16.18 -14.49
C CYS A 83 6.36 -16.39 -13.11
N ASP A 84 7.16 -16.79 -12.16
CA ASP A 84 6.76 -17.05 -10.77
C ASP A 84 7.22 -15.90 -9.88
N VAL A 85 6.28 -15.25 -9.21
CA VAL A 85 6.55 -14.13 -8.30
C VAL A 85 6.06 -14.51 -6.90
N PRO A 86 6.94 -14.55 -5.88
CA PRO A 86 6.53 -14.78 -4.50
C PRO A 86 5.54 -13.73 -4.01
N LEU A 87 4.46 -14.14 -3.34
CA LEU A 87 3.52 -13.23 -2.73
C LEU A 87 4.01 -12.79 -1.35
N ILE A 88 4.47 -11.54 -1.26
CA ILE A 88 4.87 -10.91 0.00
C ILE A 88 3.69 -10.11 0.52
N VAL A 89 2.98 -10.65 1.52
CA VAL A 89 1.78 -10.03 2.09
C VAL A 89 2.17 -9.24 3.33
N ALA A 90 2.15 -7.90 3.24
CA ALA A 90 2.51 -7.01 4.33
C ALA A 90 1.49 -7.03 5.49
N LYS A 91 0.20 -7.25 5.18
CA LYS A 91 -0.88 -7.45 6.15
C LYS A 91 -1.57 -8.77 5.87
N ASN A 92 -1.69 -9.62 6.88
CA ASN A 92 -2.35 -10.92 6.75
C ASN A 92 -3.88 -10.78 6.79
N ASP A 93 -4.42 -10.03 5.82
CA ASP A 93 -5.86 -9.85 5.57
C ASP A 93 -6.14 -9.89 4.06
N MET A 94 -7.42 -9.91 3.69
CA MET A 94 -7.84 -9.99 2.28
C MET A 94 -7.39 -8.77 1.46
N GLN A 95 -7.27 -7.60 2.07
CA GLN A 95 -6.80 -6.38 1.39
C GLN A 95 -5.30 -6.45 1.11
N GLY A 96 -4.50 -6.93 2.07
CA GLY A 96 -3.08 -7.18 1.90
C GLY A 96 -2.81 -8.23 0.83
N MET A 97 -3.58 -9.34 0.83
CA MET A 97 -3.51 -10.36 -0.21
C MET A 97 -3.86 -9.80 -1.59
N LYS A 98 -4.95 -9.05 -1.71
CA LYS A 98 -5.35 -8.39 -2.97
C LYS A 98 -4.26 -7.46 -3.50
N SER A 99 -3.66 -6.65 -2.62
CA SER A 99 -2.57 -5.75 -2.99
C SER A 99 -1.35 -6.53 -3.50
N ALA A 100 -0.86 -7.51 -2.73
CA ALA A 100 0.27 -8.36 -3.11
C ALA A 100 0.02 -9.07 -4.46
N THR A 101 -1.18 -9.62 -4.63
CA THR A 101 -1.61 -10.29 -5.87
C THR A 101 -1.57 -9.33 -7.07
N THR A 102 -2.05 -8.09 -6.93
CA THR A 102 -2.05 -7.10 -8.01
C THR A 102 -0.63 -6.72 -8.42
N TYR A 103 0.26 -6.51 -7.45
CA TYR A 103 1.68 -6.25 -7.72
C TYR A 103 2.36 -7.43 -8.41
N ALA A 104 2.16 -8.65 -7.90
CA ALA A 104 2.78 -9.84 -8.46
C ALA A 104 2.31 -10.13 -9.90
N LYS A 105 1.03 -9.90 -10.21
CA LYS A 105 0.50 -10.00 -11.58
C LYS A 105 1.17 -9.01 -12.53
N ARG A 106 1.34 -7.75 -12.08
CA ARG A 106 2.00 -6.73 -12.88
C ARG A 106 3.45 -7.10 -13.15
N ILE A 107 4.23 -7.45 -12.11
CA ILE A 107 5.61 -7.92 -12.26
C ILE A 107 5.70 -9.09 -13.22
N GLY A 108 4.79 -10.06 -13.10
CA GLY A 108 4.79 -11.25 -13.95
C GLY A 108 4.54 -10.96 -15.44
N ILE A 109 3.58 -10.09 -15.77
CA ILE A 109 3.30 -9.74 -17.17
C ILE A 109 4.40 -8.86 -17.74
N GLU A 110 4.91 -7.87 -17.01
CA GLU A 110 6.04 -7.03 -17.42
C GLU A 110 7.28 -7.88 -17.71
N SER A 111 7.61 -8.83 -16.82
CA SER A 111 8.75 -9.73 -16.96
C SER A 111 8.67 -10.62 -18.21
N LEU A 112 7.48 -11.14 -18.53
CA LEU A 112 7.30 -12.02 -19.70
C LEU A 112 7.20 -11.26 -21.02
N THR A 113 6.66 -10.05 -21.01
CA THR A 113 6.46 -9.24 -22.23
C THR A 113 7.61 -8.31 -22.53
N GLY A 114 8.46 -8.01 -21.55
CA GLY A 114 9.52 -7.01 -21.68
C GLY A 114 9.02 -5.56 -21.67
N ILE A 115 7.75 -5.34 -21.29
CA ILE A 115 7.22 -3.99 -21.10
C ILE A 115 7.90 -3.36 -19.90
N ALA A 116 8.57 -2.22 -20.09
CA ALA A 116 9.13 -1.39 -19.04
C ALA A 116 8.30 -0.12 -18.90
N PRO A 117 7.73 0.18 -17.70
CA PRO A 117 7.13 1.48 -17.44
C PRO A 117 8.20 2.59 -17.53
N GLU A 118 7.86 3.73 -18.12
CA GLU A 118 8.80 4.86 -18.35
C GLU A 118 9.51 5.41 -17.08
N ASP A 119 9.11 5.02 -15.86
CA ASP A 119 9.71 5.49 -14.60
C ASP A 119 10.80 4.57 -14.02
N ASP A 120 11.17 3.53 -14.71
CA ASP A 120 12.25 2.66 -14.25
C ASP A 120 13.63 3.14 -14.76
N ASP A 121 13.75 4.46 -15.01
CA ASP A 121 15.07 5.08 -15.11
C ASP A 121 15.69 5.00 -13.72
N GLY A 122 16.76 4.27 -13.55
CA GLY A 122 17.49 4.05 -12.28
C GLY A 122 17.88 5.32 -11.50
N ASN A 123 17.35 6.49 -11.86
CA ASN A 123 17.40 7.76 -11.13
C ASN A 123 16.65 7.71 -9.80
N ALA A 124 15.65 6.82 -9.63
CA ALA A 124 15.06 6.57 -8.32
C ALA A 124 15.98 5.72 -7.43
N ALA A 125 16.75 4.79 -8.03
CA ALA A 125 17.72 3.97 -7.31
C ALA A 125 19.03 4.73 -7.00
N SER A 126 19.43 5.70 -7.85
CA SER A 126 20.61 6.52 -7.62
C SER A 126 20.37 7.73 -6.71
N LYS A 127 19.13 8.11 -6.46
CA LYS A 127 18.70 9.03 -5.42
C LYS A 127 18.11 8.31 -4.20
N ALA A 128 18.50 7.05 -3.98
CA ALA A 128 18.26 6.45 -2.69
C ALA A 128 18.96 7.32 -1.64
N PRO A 129 18.24 8.01 -0.76
CA PRO A 129 18.83 8.50 0.46
C PRO A 129 19.47 7.29 1.14
N PRO A 130 20.59 7.43 1.88
CA PRO A 130 21.27 6.32 2.50
C PRO A 130 20.22 5.49 3.23
N LYS A 131 20.22 4.17 2.94
CA LYS A 131 19.43 3.11 3.52
C LYS A 131 18.79 3.55 4.85
N GLN A 132 17.65 4.19 4.78
CA GLN A 132 16.83 4.30 5.97
C GLN A 132 16.39 2.86 6.23
N GLU A 133 17.08 2.22 7.19
CA GLU A 133 16.47 1.19 8.00
C GLU A 133 15.00 1.54 8.09
N GLN A 134 14.12 0.56 7.86
CA GLN A 134 12.70 0.69 8.20
C GLN A 134 12.66 1.24 9.63
N ARG A 135 12.76 2.56 9.74
CA ARG A 135 12.22 3.22 10.90
C ARG A 135 10.75 2.86 10.82
N GLN A 136 10.35 1.88 11.62
CA GLN A 136 9.06 1.95 12.26
C GLN A 136 8.78 3.43 12.36
N GLN A 137 7.71 3.92 11.71
CA GLN A 137 7.27 5.27 11.92
C GLN A 137 7.19 5.40 13.45
N LYS A 138 8.26 5.95 14.03
CA LYS A 138 8.12 6.57 15.33
C LYS A 138 6.92 7.47 15.16
N PRO A 139 5.90 7.38 16.01
CA PRO A 139 4.82 8.35 16.00
C PRO A 139 5.51 9.70 15.83
N GLN A 140 5.11 10.49 14.82
CA GLN A 140 5.55 11.88 14.74
C GLN A 140 5.30 12.42 16.12
N GLU A 141 6.36 12.86 16.81
CA GLU A 141 6.19 13.56 18.06
C GLU A 141 5.18 14.66 17.74
N PRO A 142 4.02 14.65 18.41
CA PRO A 142 3.00 15.65 18.14
C PRO A 142 3.67 17.00 18.35
N ASP A 143 3.40 17.95 17.46
CA ASP A 143 3.86 19.32 17.58
C ASP A 143 3.70 19.78 19.02
N ALA A 144 4.79 20.25 19.65
CA ALA A 144 4.81 20.63 21.07
C ALA A 144 3.69 21.63 21.41
N GLU A 145 3.36 22.52 20.46
CA GLU A 145 2.25 23.48 20.60
C GLU A 145 0.87 22.79 20.58
N ALA A 146 0.70 21.79 19.70
CA ALA A 146 -0.55 21.01 19.65
C ALA A 146 -0.73 20.14 20.90
N THR A 147 0.35 19.58 21.44
CA THR A 147 0.36 18.82 22.68
C THR A 147 0.00 19.71 23.87
N GLN A 148 0.56 20.90 23.97
CA GLN A 148 0.27 21.84 25.05
C GLN A 148 -1.19 22.31 25.03
N LYS A 149 -1.72 22.69 23.85
CA LYS A 149 -3.13 23.05 23.65
C LYS A 149 -4.09 21.92 24.05
N ALA A 150 -3.75 20.68 23.72
CA ALA A 150 -4.56 19.52 24.09
C ALA A 150 -4.59 19.29 25.60
N LYS A 151 -3.46 19.49 26.32
CA LYS A 151 -3.39 19.40 27.78
C LYS A 151 -4.27 20.46 28.44
N GLU A 152 -4.16 21.72 28.04
CA GLU A 152 -4.97 22.82 28.54
C GLU A 152 -6.47 22.60 28.26
N TYR A 153 -6.80 22.06 27.09
CA TYR A 153 -8.17 21.75 26.71
C TYR A 153 -8.80 20.65 27.57
N LEU A 154 -8.02 19.65 27.97
CA LEU A 154 -8.47 18.57 28.87
C LEU A 154 -8.54 19.03 30.32
N ASP A 155 -7.59 19.85 30.77
CA ASP A 155 -7.56 20.37 32.15
C ASP A 155 -8.73 21.30 32.44
N ALA A 156 -9.25 21.99 31.42
CA ALA A 156 -10.45 22.84 31.53
C ALA A 156 -11.78 22.06 31.54
N ALA A 157 -11.78 20.74 31.68
CA ALA A 157 -13.01 19.95 31.80
C ALA A 157 -13.67 20.11 33.15
N ASP A 158 -15.00 20.30 33.17
CA ASP A 158 -15.81 20.55 34.33
C ASP A 158 -16.51 19.28 34.89
N SER A 159 -16.60 18.23 34.06
CA SER A 159 -17.21 16.95 34.42
C SER A 159 -16.56 15.77 33.68
N LEU A 160 -16.82 14.54 34.11
CA LEU A 160 -16.34 13.33 33.44
C LEU A 160 -16.93 13.17 32.05
N ASP A 161 -18.17 13.60 31.82
CA ASP A 161 -18.81 13.55 30.53
C ASP A 161 -18.22 14.60 29.56
N ASP A 162 -17.97 15.82 30.07
CA ASP A 162 -17.28 16.87 29.30
C ASP A 162 -15.83 16.45 28.95
N LEU A 163 -15.12 15.84 29.90
CA LEU A 163 -13.77 15.29 29.63
C LEU A 163 -13.79 14.24 28.50
N LYS A 164 -14.79 13.36 28.49
CA LYS A 164 -14.95 12.34 27.45
C LYS A 164 -15.25 12.94 26.08
N GLU A 165 -16.10 13.97 26.03
CA GLU A 165 -16.42 14.68 24.79
C GLU A 165 -15.18 15.40 24.25
N ARG A 166 -14.45 16.13 25.10
CA ARG A 166 -13.20 16.81 24.75
C ARG A 166 -12.14 15.84 24.24
N TRP A 167 -11.98 14.68 24.89
CA TRP A 167 -11.07 13.64 24.45
C TRP A 167 -11.38 13.14 23.03
N GLY A 168 -12.66 12.99 22.68
CA GLY A 168 -13.09 12.58 21.34
C GLY A 168 -12.79 13.60 20.25
N ARG A 169 -12.57 14.86 20.58
CA ARG A 169 -12.24 15.95 19.63
C ARG A 169 -10.75 16.13 19.39
N ILE A 170 -9.88 15.53 20.22
CA ILE A 170 -8.42 15.62 20.03
C ILE A 170 -8.00 14.74 18.86
N PRO A 171 -7.19 15.26 17.91
CA PRO A 171 -6.67 14.47 16.80
C PRO A 171 -5.88 13.24 17.30
N LYS A 172 -6.10 12.08 16.70
CA LYS A 172 -5.47 10.81 17.09
C LYS A 172 -3.95 10.86 17.30
N PRO A 173 -3.15 11.53 16.43
CA PRO A 173 -1.71 11.64 16.65
C PRO A 173 -1.32 12.38 17.92
N VAL A 174 -2.09 13.42 18.32
CA VAL A 174 -1.88 14.21 19.54
C VAL A 174 -2.37 13.43 20.77
N ALA A 175 -3.53 12.77 20.67
CA ALA A 175 -4.09 11.94 21.73
C ALA A 175 -3.20 10.72 22.08
N ALA A 176 -2.34 10.26 21.16
CA ALA A 176 -1.39 9.17 21.39
C ALA A 176 -0.13 9.62 22.17
N SER A 177 0.07 10.91 22.40
CA SER A 177 1.19 11.44 23.19
C SER A 177 1.07 11.02 24.66
N ALA A 178 2.17 10.57 25.25
CA ALA A 178 2.24 10.20 26.66
C ALA A 178 1.83 11.36 27.59
N GLU A 179 2.18 12.60 27.23
CA GLU A 179 1.84 13.80 28.00
C GLU A 179 0.34 14.11 27.98
N VAL A 180 -0.34 13.93 26.84
CA VAL A 180 -1.78 14.18 26.70
C VAL A 180 -2.59 13.08 27.41
N ILE A 181 -2.11 11.83 27.38
CA ILE A 181 -2.70 10.72 28.14
C ILE A 181 -2.60 10.99 29.65
N ALA A 182 -1.42 11.42 30.11
CA ALA A 182 -1.22 11.77 31.52
C ALA A 182 -2.12 12.94 31.97
N ALA A 183 -2.29 13.98 31.13
CA ALA A 183 -3.19 15.09 31.41
C ALA A 183 -4.66 14.64 31.49
N LYS A 184 -5.12 13.76 30.61
CA LYS A 184 -6.45 13.17 30.67
C LYS A 184 -6.67 12.39 31.96
N ASP A 185 -5.70 11.56 32.36
CA ASP A 185 -5.82 10.72 33.56
C ASP A 185 -5.80 11.58 34.84
N ALA A 186 -4.99 12.65 34.88
CA ALA A 186 -5.00 13.65 35.97
C ALA A 186 -6.34 14.40 36.04
N ALA A 187 -6.90 14.85 34.92
CA ALA A 187 -8.22 15.50 34.89
C ALA A 187 -9.33 14.53 35.34
N LYS A 188 -9.26 13.26 34.96
CA LYS A 188 -10.21 12.24 35.40
C LYS A 188 -10.14 12.01 36.93
N GLU A 189 -8.93 11.94 37.48
CA GLU A 189 -8.72 11.78 38.91
C GLU A 189 -9.28 12.98 39.69
N ARG A 190 -8.98 14.21 39.26
CA ARG A 190 -9.52 15.46 39.83
C ARG A 190 -11.05 15.48 39.85
N LEU A 191 -11.70 15.09 38.74
CA LEU A 191 -13.16 15.09 38.59
C LEU A 191 -13.85 13.90 39.27
N SER A 192 -13.09 12.90 39.69
CA SER A 192 -13.61 11.73 40.43
C SER A 192 -13.52 11.86 41.93
N GLN A 193 -12.84 12.87 42.46
CA GLN A 193 -12.77 13.12 43.91
C GLN A 193 -14.11 13.68 44.42
N PRO A 194 -14.68 13.15 45.49
CA PRO A 194 -15.87 13.73 46.08
C PRO A 194 -15.56 15.12 46.63
N ILE A 195 -16.42 16.09 46.32
CA ILE A 195 -16.36 17.44 46.93
C ILE A 195 -16.60 17.24 48.42
N ILE A 196 -15.56 17.36 49.22
CA ILE A 196 -15.69 17.47 50.67
C ILE A 196 -16.13 18.91 50.90
N ASP A 197 -17.43 19.10 51.08
CA ASP A 197 -18.03 20.36 51.47
C ASP A 197 -17.78 20.55 52.98
N ASP A 198 -16.66 21.18 53.29
CA ASP A 198 -16.23 21.47 54.67
C ASP A 198 -16.68 22.89 55.05
N GLU A 199 -18.00 23.14 55.04
CA GLU A 199 -18.59 24.31 55.75
C GLU A 199 -19.95 23.97 56.34
N ILE A 200 -19.91 23.49 57.61
CA ILE A 200 -21.04 23.68 58.52
C ILE A 200 -20.56 24.69 59.58
N PRO A 201 -20.96 25.97 59.50
CA PRO A 201 -20.87 26.88 60.67
C PRO A 201 -22.01 26.61 61.54
N TYR A 202 -21.73 26.46 62.85
CA TYR A 202 -22.68 26.48 63.95
C TYR A 202 -23.28 27.86 64.11
#